data_e245335c0999957714afec70b65280b0
#
_entry.id   e245335c0999957714afec70b65280b0
#
_cell.length_a   1.000
_cell.length_b   1.000
_cell.length_c   1.000
_cell.angle_alpha   90.00
_cell.angle_beta   90.00
_cell.angle_gamma   90.00
#
_symmetry.space_group_name_H-M   'P 1'
#
loop_
_entity.id
_entity.type
_entity.pdbx_description
1 polymer ?
#
loop_
_entity_poly.entity_id
_entity_poly.type
_entity_poly.pdbx_seq_one_letter_code
_entity_poly.pdbx_strand_id
1 'polypeptide(L)'
;MKIYHLNTPILNGVFPVIYGEKGIMNFDLHMEFSGGFDAPINIVQIVGGQSIDTVPSKVSIILSCEDIFKDKIETELKKFSKLQNIKYETISQNKLMNIEFIGKEADSNNPDKGVNAISYGLKFLENFEEFIDKREFVHEYNRLISTSYNGEKINCKLQDEDSGNFTFNVSTINLTSDRVDIKVNINYPISYVYSDVLELVKDGFKYSSLKIKNLSHLRSVSFSKDSFVVKKLMKAYREVTGDEESQPYVSSKGTYARVLSNLVSFGPILPRNEGLDYAVDEFITLDEFMDLVEIYARAIYELLK
;
A
#
# COMPACT_ATOMS: atom_id res chain seq x y z
N MET A 1 -18.82 40.23 2.36
CA MET A 1 -19.46 39.03 1.76
C MET A 1 -19.11 37.83 2.68
N LYS A 2 -20.05 37.34 3.50
CA LYS A 2 -19.80 36.14 4.31
C LYS A 2 -19.80 34.95 3.36
N ILE A 3 -18.63 34.37 3.11
CA ILE A 3 -18.54 33.10 2.43
C ILE A 3 -19.03 32.05 3.45
N TYR A 4 -20.25 31.56 3.28
CA TYR A 4 -20.73 30.41 4.01
C TYR A 4 -19.95 29.20 3.47
N HIS A 5 -19.05 28.66 4.26
CA HIS A 5 -18.43 27.38 3.99
C HIS A 5 -19.51 26.30 4.16
N LEU A 6 -20.30 26.07 3.11
CA LEU A 6 -21.21 24.94 3.04
C LEU A 6 -20.33 23.69 2.94
N ASN A 7 -20.43 22.82 3.92
CA ASN A 7 -19.92 21.46 3.78
C ASN A 7 -20.63 20.81 2.60
N THR A 8 -19.90 20.45 1.57
CA THR A 8 -20.46 19.99 0.30
C THR A 8 -20.05 18.55 0.07
N PRO A 9 -20.96 17.65 -0.37
CA PRO A 9 -20.57 16.33 -0.82
C PRO A 9 -19.87 16.42 -2.17
N ILE A 10 -18.90 15.52 -2.38
CA ILE A 10 -18.27 15.31 -3.68
C ILE A 10 -18.56 13.88 -4.15
N LEU A 11 -18.84 13.73 -5.45
CA LEU A 11 -19.18 12.47 -6.07
C LEU A 11 -17.89 11.70 -6.38
N ASN A 12 -17.36 11.00 -5.39
CA ASN A 12 -16.14 10.20 -5.58
C ASN A 12 -16.01 9.17 -4.45
N GLY A 13 -16.07 7.90 -4.80
CA GLY A 13 -15.91 6.77 -3.88
C GLY A 13 -17.13 5.86 -3.78
N VAL A 14 -17.12 4.96 -2.82
CA VAL A 14 -18.20 4.01 -2.55
C VAL A 14 -19.17 4.61 -1.53
N PHE A 15 -20.48 4.39 -1.74
CA PHE A 15 -21.49 4.73 -0.74
C PHE A 15 -21.28 3.93 0.58
N PRO A 16 -21.84 4.38 1.74
CA PRO A 16 -22.72 5.54 1.86
C PRO A 16 -21.98 6.89 1.95
N VAL A 17 -21.21 7.15 2.95
CA VAL A 17 -20.50 8.42 3.16
C VAL A 17 -19.08 8.14 3.63
N ILE A 18 -18.11 8.69 2.94
CA ILE A 18 -16.72 8.72 3.39
C ILE A 18 -16.52 10.01 4.18
N TYR A 19 -16.51 9.91 5.51
CA TYR A 19 -16.32 11.07 6.39
C TYR A 19 -14.86 11.35 6.73
N GLY A 20 -13.96 10.44 6.37
CA GLY A 20 -12.52 10.61 6.57
C GLY A 20 -11.72 9.83 5.55
N GLU A 21 -10.48 10.25 5.36
CA GLU A 21 -9.52 9.58 4.48
C GLU A 21 -8.16 9.51 5.16
N LYS A 22 -7.54 8.33 5.18
CA LYS A 22 -6.18 8.17 5.70
C LYS A 22 -5.20 9.06 4.97
N GLY A 23 -4.19 9.55 5.68
CA GLY A 23 -3.07 10.20 5.02
C GLY A 23 -2.28 9.18 4.20
N ILE A 24 -1.81 9.60 3.02
CA ILE A 24 -1.01 8.76 2.12
C ILE A 24 0.36 9.41 1.97
N MET A 25 1.41 8.64 2.15
CA MET A 25 2.79 9.07 1.97
C MET A 25 3.53 8.06 1.10
N ASN A 26 4.11 8.54 0.01
CA ASN A 26 4.94 7.73 -0.87
C ASN A 26 6.37 8.26 -0.86
N PHE A 27 7.35 7.36 -0.87
CA PHE A 27 8.75 7.72 -0.99
C PHE A 27 9.57 6.58 -1.59
N ASP A 28 10.76 6.91 -2.04
CA ASP A 28 11.76 5.93 -2.46
C ASP A 28 12.76 5.70 -1.33
N LEU A 29 13.12 4.42 -1.09
CA LEU A 29 14.31 4.04 -0.35
C LEU A 29 15.41 3.76 -1.36
N HIS A 30 16.53 4.44 -1.22
CA HIS A 30 17.65 4.38 -2.13
C HIS A 30 18.95 4.03 -1.40
N MET A 31 19.76 3.19 -2.02
CA MET A 31 21.13 2.89 -1.57
C MET A 31 22.03 2.68 -2.78
N GLU A 32 23.20 3.29 -2.77
CA GLU A 32 24.27 3.08 -3.76
C GLU A 32 25.26 2.03 -3.25
N PHE A 33 25.74 1.21 -4.14
CA PHE A 33 26.75 0.19 -3.84
C PHE A 33 28.12 0.70 -4.28
N SER A 34 29.00 0.96 -3.34
CA SER A 34 30.38 1.40 -3.60
C SER A 34 31.34 0.20 -3.52
N GLY A 35 31.78 -0.28 -4.69
CA GLY A 35 32.79 -1.33 -4.80
C GLY A 35 32.23 -2.75 -4.59
N GLY A 36 32.75 -3.72 -5.34
CA GLY A 36 32.35 -5.12 -5.19
C GLY A 36 33.10 -5.79 -4.03
N PHE A 37 32.36 -6.30 -3.05
CA PHE A 37 32.87 -7.36 -2.18
C PHE A 37 32.93 -8.63 -3.05
N ASP A 38 34.10 -9.28 -3.10
CA ASP A 38 34.25 -10.56 -3.79
C ASP A 38 33.53 -11.64 -2.98
N ALA A 39 32.30 -11.93 -3.37
CA ALA A 39 31.40 -12.83 -2.67
C ALA A 39 31.14 -14.09 -3.51
N PRO A 40 30.96 -15.26 -2.88
CA PRO A 40 30.62 -16.49 -3.58
C PRO A 40 29.28 -16.42 -4.34
N ILE A 41 28.36 -15.57 -3.90
CA ILE A 41 27.06 -15.32 -4.52
C ILE A 41 26.94 -13.83 -4.80
N ASN A 42 26.78 -13.47 -6.07
CA ASN A 42 26.56 -12.08 -6.48
C ASN A 42 25.11 -11.86 -6.86
N ILE A 43 24.48 -10.86 -6.27
CA ILE A 43 23.15 -10.43 -6.68
C ILE A 43 23.29 -9.55 -7.90
N VAL A 44 22.93 -10.12 -9.06
CA VAL A 44 23.01 -9.44 -10.37
C VAL A 44 21.88 -8.43 -10.53
N GLN A 45 20.67 -8.86 -10.18
CA GLN A 45 19.46 -8.04 -10.35
C GLN A 45 18.36 -8.52 -9.39
N ILE A 46 17.56 -7.57 -8.90
CA ILE A 46 16.26 -7.84 -8.27
C ILE A 46 15.24 -6.89 -8.89
N VAL A 47 14.17 -7.44 -9.47
CA VAL A 47 13.07 -6.64 -10.03
C VAL A 47 11.74 -7.21 -9.58
N GLY A 48 10.86 -6.35 -9.06
CA GLY A 48 9.52 -6.75 -8.62
C GLY A 48 8.57 -5.56 -8.48
N GLY A 49 7.28 -5.85 -8.58
CA GLY A 49 6.21 -4.87 -8.49
C GLY A 49 6.06 -4.01 -9.75
N GLN A 50 4.83 -3.51 -9.98
CA GLN A 50 4.48 -2.71 -11.16
C GLN A 50 3.83 -1.37 -10.80
N SER A 51 3.13 -1.29 -9.68
CA SER A 51 2.40 -0.11 -9.23
C SER A 51 2.71 0.21 -7.78
N ILE A 52 2.68 1.52 -7.44
CA ILE A 52 2.80 2.00 -6.07
C ILE A 52 1.61 1.57 -5.20
N ASP A 53 0.47 1.33 -5.81
CA ASP A 53 -0.81 1.09 -5.15
C ASP A 53 -1.12 -0.41 -4.94
N THR A 54 -0.16 -1.31 -5.25
CA THR A 54 -0.37 -2.75 -5.10
C THR A 54 0.70 -3.43 -4.24
N VAL A 55 0.30 -4.50 -3.56
CA VAL A 55 1.22 -5.48 -2.97
C VAL A 55 1.76 -6.34 -4.10
N PRO A 56 3.09 -6.38 -4.34
CA PRO A 56 3.65 -7.12 -5.46
C PRO A 56 3.52 -8.64 -5.28
N SER A 57 2.90 -9.28 -6.26
CA SER A 57 2.74 -10.74 -6.28
C SER A 57 3.92 -11.49 -6.88
N LYS A 58 4.88 -10.78 -7.49
CA LYS A 58 6.07 -11.39 -8.10
C LYS A 58 7.32 -10.57 -7.86
N VAL A 59 8.44 -11.27 -7.65
CA VAL A 59 9.78 -10.72 -7.69
C VAL A 59 10.73 -11.70 -8.36
N SER A 60 11.55 -11.22 -9.28
CA SER A 60 12.66 -11.97 -9.90
C SER A 60 13.98 -11.56 -9.25
N ILE A 61 14.75 -12.55 -8.83
CA ILE A 61 16.09 -12.40 -8.24
C ILE A 61 17.07 -13.19 -9.08
N ILE A 62 18.00 -12.50 -9.72
CA ILE A 62 19.06 -13.12 -10.53
C ILE A 62 20.34 -13.12 -9.69
N LEU A 63 20.84 -14.32 -9.44
CA LEU A 63 22.10 -14.57 -8.72
C LEU A 63 23.15 -15.11 -9.69
N SER A 64 24.42 -14.78 -9.44
CA SER A 64 25.56 -15.39 -10.10
C SER A 64 26.41 -16.12 -9.05
N CYS A 65 26.56 -17.43 -9.18
CA CYS A 65 27.33 -18.26 -8.26
C CYS A 65 27.80 -19.57 -8.92
N GLU A 66 28.74 -20.24 -8.26
CA GLU A 66 29.18 -21.61 -8.64
C GLU A 66 28.10 -22.67 -8.27
N ASP A 67 28.15 -23.83 -8.93
CA ASP A 67 27.13 -24.87 -8.80
C ASP A 67 26.94 -25.37 -7.35
N ILE A 68 28.00 -25.43 -6.56
CA ILE A 68 27.91 -25.81 -5.15
C ILE A 68 27.00 -24.87 -4.34
N PHE A 69 26.94 -23.60 -4.67
CA PHE A 69 26.02 -22.65 -4.02
C PHE A 69 24.61 -22.78 -4.57
N LYS A 70 24.43 -23.11 -5.87
CA LYS A 70 23.09 -23.38 -6.43
C LYS A 70 22.40 -24.55 -5.72
N ASP A 71 23.10 -25.65 -5.47
CA ASP A 71 22.58 -26.80 -4.76
C ASP A 71 22.14 -26.43 -3.32
N LYS A 72 22.94 -25.57 -2.65
CA LYS A 72 22.57 -25.05 -1.32
C LYS A 72 21.35 -24.15 -1.39
N ILE A 73 21.29 -23.24 -2.36
CA ILE A 73 20.15 -22.33 -2.59
C ILE A 73 18.87 -23.13 -2.86
N GLU A 74 18.92 -24.13 -3.75
CA GLU A 74 17.75 -24.99 -4.04
C GLU A 74 17.27 -25.77 -2.82
N THR A 75 18.21 -26.29 -2.02
CA THR A 75 17.89 -26.99 -0.79
C THR A 75 17.18 -26.07 0.22
N GLU A 76 17.68 -24.84 0.37
CA GLU A 76 17.11 -23.86 1.28
C GLU A 76 15.79 -23.31 0.76
N LEU A 77 15.63 -23.11 -0.57
CA LEU A 77 14.36 -22.71 -1.19
C LEU A 77 13.23 -23.70 -0.87
N LYS A 78 13.49 -25.01 -0.96
CA LYS A 78 12.50 -26.03 -0.63
C LYS A 78 12.04 -25.95 0.83
N LYS A 79 12.98 -25.72 1.76
CA LYS A 79 12.66 -25.55 3.19
C LYS A 79 11.90 -24.23 3.43
N PHE A 80 12.42 -23.14 2.89
CA PHE A 80 11.86 -21.80 3.05
C PHE A 80 10.44 -21.73 2.50
N SER A 81 10.21 -22.22 1.29
CA SER A 81 8.89 -22.27 0.65
C SER A 81 7.86 -23.01 1.51
N LYS A 82 8.24 -24.17 2.06
CA LYS A 82 7.37 -24.94 2.96
C LYS A 82 7.10 -24.20 4.27
N LEU A 83 8.14 -23.61 4.87
CA LEU A 83 8.04 -22.92 6.17
C LEU A 83 7.21 -21.63 6.06
N GLN A 84 7.44 -20.86 5.01
CA GLN A 84 6.80 -19.56 4.82
C GLN A 84 5.51 -19.63 3.99
N ASN A 85 5.15 -20.80 3.47
CA ASN A 85 4.01 -21.02 2.58
C ASN A 85 4.04 -20.08 1.36
N ILE A 86 5.23 -19.89 0.74
CA ILE A 86 5.46 -19.06 -0.44
C ILE A 86 5.87 -19.92 -1.62
N LYS A 87 5.29 -19.68 -2.79
CA LYS A 87 5.66 -20.39 -4.02
C LYS A 87 6.87 -19.74 -4.67
N TYR A 88 7.63 -20.52 -5.42
CA TYR A 88 8.75 -20.04 -6.22
C TYR A 88 8.92 -20.88 -7.48
N GLU A 89 9.60 -20.30 -8.47
CA GLU A 89 10.09 -20.95 -9.67
C GLU A 89 11.58 -20.66 -9.83
N THR A 90 12.36 -21.58 -10.40
CA THR A 90 13.80 -21.38 -10.64
C THR A 90 14.20 -21.79 -12.03
N ILE A 91 15.11 -21.02 -12.62
CA ILE A 91 15.76 -21.34 -13.89
C ILE A 91 17.26 -21.10 -13.70
N SER A 92 18.07 -22.15 -13.93
CA SER A 92 19.52 -22.09 -13.84
C SER A 92 20.16 -22.26 -15.22
N GLN A 93 21.06 -21.35 -15.57
CA GLN A 93 21.83 -21.43 -16.82
C GLN A 93 23.28 -20.95 -16.58
N ASN A 94 24.25 -21.80 -16.82
CA ASN A 94 25.67 -21.55 -16.51
C ASN A 94 25.83 -21.12 -15.03
N LYS A 95 26.51 -20.00 -14.78
CA LYS A 95 26.67 -19.43 -13.43
C LYS A 95 25.47 -18.66 -12.93
N LEU A 96 24.45 -18.41 -13.76
CA LEU A 96 23.26 -17.63 -13.39
C LEU A 96 22.16 -18.53 -12.87
N MET A 97 21.46 -18.05 -11.84
CA MET A 97 20.26 -18.65 -11.30
C MET A 97 19.21 -17.55 -11.13
N ASN A 98 18.07 -17.67 -11.81
CA ASN A 98 16.91 -16.84 -11.60
C ASN A 98 15.95 -17.52 -10.65
N ILE A 99 15.52 -16.83 -9.61
CA ILE A 99 14.52 -17.26 -8.63
C ILE A 99 13.34 -16.28 -8.73
N GLU A 100 12.17 -16.75 -9.15
CA GLU A 100 10.94 -15.97 -9.10
C GLU A 100 10.13 -16.40 -7.88
N PHE A 101 9.94 -15.50 -6.88
CA PHE A 101 9.00 -15.72 -5.80
C PHE A 101 7.61 -15.26 -6.23
N ILE A 102 6.59 -16.09 -5.88
CA ILE A 102 5.19 -15.89 -6.25
C ILE A 102 4.37 -15.73 -4.98
N GLY A 103 3.96 -14.51 -4.70
CA GLY A 103 3.09 -14.13 -3.59
C GLY A 103 1.63 -14.02 -4.00
N LYS A 104 0.95 -13.02 -3.41
CA LYS A 104 -0.46 -12.72 -3.69
C LYS A 104 -0.65 -11.21 -3.78
N GLU A 105 -1.23 -10.75 -4.89
CA GLU A 105 -1.58 -9.34 -5.06
C GLU A 105 -2.71 -8.91 -4.11
N ALA A 106 -2.63 -7.66 -3.67
CA ALA A 106 -3.66 -6.96 -2.93
C ALA A 106 -3.48 -5.45 -3.12
N ASP A 107 -4.45 -4.66 -2.70
CA ASP A 107 -4.34 -3.21 -2.61
C ASP A 107 -3.29 -2.83 -1.54
N SER A 108 -2.44 -1.83 -1.82
CA SER A 108 -1.41 -1.35 -0.89
C SER A 108 -1.96 -0.81 0.43
N ASN A 109 -3.24 -0.43 0.44
CA ASN A 109 -3.95 0.03 1.63
C ASN A 109 -4.37 -1.12 2.57
N ASN A 110 -4.39 -2.36 2.05
CA ASN A 110 -4.74 -3.57 2.79
C ASN A 110 -3.66 -4.66 2.57
N PRO A 111 -2.39 -4.39 2.93
CA PRO A 111 -1.29 -5.28 2.63
C PRO A 111 -1.37 -6.64 3.35
N ASP A 112 -2.15 -6.71 4.41
CA ASP A 112 -2.48 -7.95 5.15
C ASP A 112 -3.29 -8.96 4.32
N LYS A 113 -4.01 -8.51 3.28
CA LYS A 113 -4.75 -9.38 2.36
C LYS A 113 -3.88 -9.99 1.26
N GLY A 114 -2.66 -9.47 1.11
CA GLY A 114 -1.67 -9.89 0.14
C GLY A 114 -0.53 -10.72 0.73
N VAL A 115 0.39 -11.13 -0.14
CA VAL A 115 1.67 -11.74 0.21
C VAL A 115 2.73 -11.07 -0.64
N ASN A 116 3.51 -10.17 -0.04
CA ASN A 116 4.50 -9.35 -0.74
C ASN A 116 5.71 -10.18 -1.18
N ALA A 117 5.78 -10.51 -2.47
CA ALA A 117 6.84 -11.34 -3.01
C ALA A 117 8.24 -10.74 -2.83
N ILE A 118 8.38 -9.39 -2.91
CA ILE A 118 9.66 -8.69 -2.70
C ILE A 118 10.16 -8.97 -1.28
N SER A 119 9.31 -8.80 -0.29
CA SER A 119 9.66 -9.00 1.12
C SER A 119 10.07 -10.44 1.41
N TYR A 120 9.38 -11.42 0.85
CA TYR A 120 9.76 -12.83 1.02
C TYR A 120 11.03 -13.20 0.26
N GLY A 121 11.26 -12.62 -0.93
CA GLY A 121 12.50 -12.81 -1.67
C GLY A 121 13.72 -12.27 -0.90
N LEU A 122 13.62 -11.07 -0.33
CA LEU A 122 14.69 -10.47 0.46
C LEU A 122 14.87 -11.18 1.82
N LYS A 123 13.78 -11.67 2.43
CA LYS A 123 13.87 -12.52 3.62
C LYS A 123 14.56 -13.86 3.32
N PHE A 124 14.36 -14.43 2.15
CA PHE A 124 15.08 -15.63 1.73
C PHE A 124 16.60 -15.37 1.63
N LEU A 125 16.99 -14.25 1.04
CA LEU A 125 18.42 -13.88 0.89
C LEU A 125 19.15 -13.70 2.23
N GLU A 126 18.44 -13.40 3.32
CA GLU A 126 19.00 -13.32 4.67
C GLU A 126 19.71 -14.62 5.09
N ASN A 127 19.24 -15.79 4.62
CA ASN A 127 19.89 -17.08 4.89
C ASN A 127 21.29 -17.22 4.26
N PHE A 128 21.63 -16.33 3.34
CA PHE A 128 22.90 -16.30 2.62
C PHE A 128 23.67 -15.00 2.85
N GLU A 129 23.33 -14.20 3.87
CA GLU A 129 23.89 -12.87 4.12
C GLU A 129 25.42 -12.85 4.14
N GLU A 130 26.07 -13.87 4.74
CA GLU A 130 27.52 -14.00 4.79
C GLU A 130 28.18 -14.30 3.43
N PHE A 131 27.42 -14.79 2.46
CA PHE A 131 27.90 -15.27 1.15
C PHE A 131 27.56 -14.33 -0.01
N ILE A 132 26.75 -13.29 0.21
CA ILE A 132 26.29 -12.37 -0.85
C ILE A 132 27.07 -11.05 -0.88
N ASP A 133 27.26 -10.50 -2.07
CA ASP A 133 27.97 -9.24 -2.31
C ASP A 133 27.26 -8.00 -1.76
N LYS A 134 25.92 -8.01 -1.70
CA LYS A 134 25.07 -6.90 -1.24
C LYS A 134 24.49 -7.15 0.15
N ARG A 135 25.29 -7.76 1.04
CA ARG A 135 24.87 -8.15 2.39
C ARG A 135 24.31 -7.00 3.21
N GLU A 136 24.92 -5.82 3.14
CA GLU A 136 24.48 -4.64 3.90
C GLU A 136 23.05 -4.25 3.52
N PHE A 137 22.71 -4.26 2.24
CA PHE A 137 21.36 -3.99 1.77
C PHE A 137 20.34 -5.02 2.28
N VAL A 138 20.66 -6.31 2.14
CA VAL A 138 19.78 -7.39 2.59
C VAL A 138 19.57 -7.33 4.10
N HIS A 139 20.65 -7.08 4.86
CA HIS A 139 20.62 -6.89 6.31
C HIS A 139 19.69 -5.71 6.71
N GLU A 140 19.95 -4.51 6.16
CA GLU A 140 19.19 -3.31 6.47
C GLU A 140 17.70 -3.46 6.11
N TYR A 141 17.39 -4.03 4.96
CA TYR A 141 16.01 -4.30 4.57
C TYR A 141 15.30 -5.23 5.58
N ASN A 142 15.92 -6.35 5.93
CA ASN A 142 15.31 -7.32 6.84
C ASN A 142 15.24 -6.80 8.29
N ARG A 143 16.18 -5.97 8.71
CA ARG A 143 16.17 -5.31 10.01
C ARG A 143 15.02 -4.31 10.12
N LEU A 144 14.79 -3.48 9.07
CA LEU A 144 13.86 -2.35 9.11
C LEU A 144 12.47 -2.65 8.56
N ILE A 145 12.34 -3.63 7.68
CA ILE A 145 11.11 -3.91 6.95
C ILE A 145 10.76 -5.39 7.04
N SER A 146 11.58 -6.26 6.44
CA SER A 146 11.31 -7.71 6.32
C SER A 146 9.92 -7.97 5.69
N THR A 147 9.12 -8.83 6.30
CA THR A 147 7.73 -9.13 5.89
C THR A 147 6.69 -8.33 6.67
N SER A 148 7.11 -7.35 7.49
CA SER A 148 6.21 -6.48 8.24
C SER A 148 5.56 -5.44 7.33
N TYR A 149 4.27 -5.21 7.53
CA TYR A 149 3.47 -4.24 6.77
C TYR A 149 2.77 -3.19 7.65
N ASN A 150 3.09 -3.12 8.95
CA ASN A 150 2.44 -2.23 9.91
C ASN A 150 3.41 -1.21 10.56
N GLY A 151 4.63 -1.09 10.04
CA GLY A 151 5.64 -0.15 10.53
C GLY A 151 6.27 -0.49 11.88
N GLU A 152 6.01 -1.67 12.44
CA GLU A 152 6.52 -2.05 13.77
C GLU A 152 8.05 -2.06 13.84
N LYS A 153 8.73 -2.49 12.77
CA LYS A 153 10.20 -2.57 12.73
C LYS A 153 10.90 -1.21 12.71
N ILE A 154 10.19 -0.17 12.30
CA ILE A 154 10.66 1.23 12.33
C ILE A 154 10.03 2.03 13.47
N ASN A 155 9.41 1.38 14.47
CA ASN A 155 8.71 1.98 15.60
C ASN A 155 7.58 2.95 15.19
N CYS A 156 6.94 2.72 14.04
CA CYS A 156 5.85 3.53 13.50
C CYS A 156 4.53 2.74 13.44
N LYS A 157 4.21 1.96 14.49
CA LYS A 157 2.98 1.18 14.60
C LYS A 157 1.85 2.04 15.16
N LEU A 158 1.22 2.82 14.28
CA LEU A 158 0.12 3.73 14.64
C LEU A 158 -1.23 3.09 14.34
N GLN A 159 -2.25 3.45 15.15
CA GLN A 159 -3.62 2.99 14.94
C GLN A 159 -4.63 3.97 15.56
N ASP A 160 -5.85 3.99 15.05
CA ASP A 160 -7.02 4.61 15.69
C ASP A 160 -8.30 3.78 15.46
N GLU A 161 -9.38 4.12 16.18
CA GLU A 161 -10.64 3.40 16.10
C GLU A 161 -11.38 3.61 14.80
N ASP A 162 -11.30 4.81 14.22
CA ASP A 162 -12.07 5.20 13.04
C ASP A 162 -11.44 4.70 11.73
N SER A 163 -10.11 4.73 11.62
CA SER A 163 -9.39 4.40 10.40
C SER A 163 -8.48 3.17 10.48
N GLY A 164 -8.36 2.57 11.66
CA GLY A 164 -7.58 1.34 11.87
C GLY A 164 -6.08 1.56 11.84
N ASN A 165 -5.33 0.58 11.32
CA ASN A 165 -3.88 0.52 11.43
C ASN A 165 -3.14 1.35 10.38
N PHE A 166 -1.94 1.82 10.75
CA PHE A 166 -0.90 2.25 9.83
C PHE A 166 -0.51 1.08 8.92
N THR A 167 -0.28 1.37 7.64
CA THR A 167 0.20 0.37 6.68
C THR A 167 1.49 0.84 6.02
N PHE A 168 2.39 -0.11 5.74
CA PHE A 168 3.68 0.08 5.10
C PHE A 168 3.83 -0.98 4.01
N ASN A 169 3.68 -0.59 2.76
CA ASN A 169 3.82 -1.50 1.63
C ASN A 169 5.07 -1.18 0.81
N VAL A 170 5.93 -2.18 0.63
CA VAL A 170 6.99 -2.15 -0.37
C VAL A 170 6.36 -2.52 -1.70
N SER A 171 6.19 -1.54 -2.58
CA SER A 171 5.41 -1.69 -3.80
C SER A 171 6.25 -2.11 -5.01
N THR A 172 7.46 -1.59 -5.14
CA THR A 172 8.38 -1.97 -6.24
C THR A 172 9.82 -2.04 -5.75
N ILE A 173 10.63 -2.84 -6.42
CA ILE A 173 12.07 -2.86 -6.25
C ILE A 173 12.76 -2.94 -7.60
N ASN A 174 13.83 -2.18 -7.75
CA ASN A 174 14.78 -2.30 -8.85
C ASN A 174 16.20 -2.23 -8.30
N LEU A 175 16.87 -3.38 -8.23
CA LEU A 175 18.28 -3.48 -7.83
C LEU A 175 19.12 -3.84 -9.03
N THR A 176 20.18 -3.07 -9.24
CA THR A 176 21.19 -3.24 -10.27
C THR A 176 22.57 -3.46 -9.64
N SER A 177 23.64 -3.46 -10.44
CA SER A 177 25.02 -3.60 -9.95
C SER A 177 25.45 -2.48 -9.02
N ASP A 178 24.95 -1.27 -9.23
CA ASP A 178 25.43 -0.01 -8.63
C ASP A 178 24.47 0.59 -7.57
N ARG A 179 23.19 0.21 -7.60
CA ARG A 179 22.18 0.78 -6.69
C ARG A 179 20.96 -0.09 -6.52
N VAL A 180 20.17 0.26 -5.51
CA VAL A 180 18.80 -0.20 -5.34
C VAL A 180 17.87 0.99 -5.14
N ASP A 181 16.71 0.93 -5.81
CA ASP A 181 15.58 1.85 -5.64
C ASP A 181 14.34 1.03 -5.28
N ILE A 182 13.70 1.39 -4.16
CA ILE A 182 12.50 0.72 -3.64
C ILE A 182 11.41 1.77 -3.46
N LYS A 183 10.23 1.58 -4.05
CA LYS A 183 9.09 2.44 -3.79
C LYS A 183 8.26 1.91 -2.64
N VAL A 184 7.92 2.80 -1.73
CA VAL A 184 7.14 2.52 -0.53
C VAL A 184 5.88 3.37 -0.53
N ASN A 185 4.74 2.72 -0.24
CA ASN A 185 3.47 3.37 0.03
C ASN A 185 3.12 3.18 1.51
N ILE A 186 2.76 4.28 2.16
CA ILE A 186 2.29 4.31 3.55
C ILE A 186 0.89 4.91 3.59
N ASN A 187 0.02 4.29 4.39
CA ASN A 187 -1.23 4.90 4.80
C ASN A 187 -1.25 5.04 6.33
N TYR A 188 -1.46 6.26 6.82
CA TYR A 188 -1.49 6.52 8.25
C TYR A 188 -2.87 6.97 8.71
N PRO A 189 -3.25 6.64 9.97
CA PRO A 189 -4.58 6.91 10.51
C PRO A 189 -4.92 8.41 10.59
N ILE A 190 -6.22 8.73 10.51
CA ILE A 190 -6.71 10.12 10.40
C ILE A 190 -6.46 10.97 11.65
N SER A 191 -6.26 10.36 12.80
CA SER A 191 -5.99 11.06 14.07
C SER A 191 -4.56 11.57 14.19
N TYR A 192 -3.66 11.22 13.25
CA TYR A 192 -2.26 11.62 13.29
C TYR A 192 -1.96 12.77 12.32
N VAL A 193 -1.08 13.66 12.76
CA VAL A 193 -0.60 14.78 11.94
C VAL A 193 0.58 14.33 11.09
N TYR A 194 0.62 14.77 9.84
CA TYR A 194 1.67 14.39 8.88
C TYR A 194 3.10 14.61 9.39
N SER A 195 3.36 15.77 10.04
CA SER A 195 4.68 16.10 10.57
C SER A 195 5.22 15.03 11.53
N ASP A 196 4.35 14.56 12.41
CA ASP A 196 4.71 13.60 13.45
C ASP A 196 4.95 12.20 12.85
N VAL A 197 4.10 11.80 11.90
CA VAL A 197 4.28 10.54 11.16
C VAL A 197 5.57 10.57 10.35
N LEU A 198 5.86 11.69 9.66
CA LEU A 198 7.10 11.86 8.88
C LEU A 198 8.35 11.80 9.77
N GLU A 199 8.29 12.40 10.97
CA GLU A 199 9.39 12.36 11.93
C GLU A 199 9.66 10.92 12.39
N LEU A 200 8.61 10.16 12.78
CA LEU A 200 8.72 8.75 13.15
C LEU A 200 9.32 7.90 12.03
N VAL A 201 8.84 8.07 10.80
CA VAL A 201 9.38 7.34 9.65
C VAL A 201 10.84 7.69 9.41
N LYS A 202 11.22 8.98 9.44
CA LYS A 202 12.61 9.42 9.29
C LYS A 202 13.51 8.87 10.38
N ASP A 203 13.05 8.88 11.63
CA ASP A 203 13.81 8.35 12.76
C ASP A 203 14.03 6.85 12.63
N GLY A 204 13.06 6.09 12.10
CA GLY A 204 13.23 4.67 11.82
C GLY A 204 14.37 4.37 10.83
N PHE A 205 14.62 5.24 9.86
CA PHE A 205 15.67 5.09 8.85
C PHE A 205 16.94 5.94 9.15
N LYS A 206 17.00 6.66 10.27
CA LYS A 206 18.04 7.64 10.58
C LYS A 206 19.47 7.11 10.47
N TYR A 207 19.70 5.92 10.99
CA TYR A 207 21.02 5.28 11.02
C TYR A 207 21.19 4.19 9.95
N SER A 208 20.27 4.12 9.00
CA SER A 208 20.29 3.16 7.90
C SER A 208 21.12 3.70 6.72
N SER A 209 21.69 2.77 5.96
CA SER A 209 22.27 3.06 4.64
C SER A 209 21.17 3.31 3.59
N LEU A 210 19.93 2.84 3.81
CA LEU A 210 18.77 3.16 2.99
C LEU A 210 18.33 4.60 3.23
N LYS A 211 18.34 5.44 2.19
CA LYS A 211 18.00 6.87 2.27
C LYS A 211 16.64 7.14 1.65
N ILE A 212 15.81 7.90 2.38
CA ILE A 212 14.50 8.35 1.89
C ILE A 212 14.70 9.45 0.84
N LYS A 213 14.12 9.27 -0.35
CA LYS A 213 14.10 10.22 -1.47
C LYS A 213 12.67 10.38 -2.01
N ASN A 214 12.45 11.38 -2.85
CA ASN A 214 11.23 11.58 -3.65
C ASN A 214 9.92 11.49 -2.85
N LEU A 215 9.91 12.12 -1.66
CA LEU A 215 8.75 12.10 -0.78
C LEU A 215 7.57 12.88 -1.39
N SER A 216 6.41 12.23 -1.47
CA SER A 216 5.11 12.84 -1.78
C SER A 216 4.10 12.55 -0.69
N HIS A 217 3.11 13.42 -0.53
CA HIS A 217 2.15 13.34 0.55
C HIS A 217 0.78 13.83 0.13
N LEU A 218 -0.24 13.06 0.49
CA LEU A 218 -1.63 13.47 0.49
C LEU A 218 -2.13 13.51 1.94
N ARG A 219 -2.57 14.67 2.39
CA ARG A 219 -3.03 14.86 3.78
C ARG A 219 -4.21 13.95 4.13
N SER A 220 -4.32 13.56 5.38
CA SER A 220 -5.53 12.94 5.91
C SER A 220 -6.70 13.93 5.92
N VAL A 221 -7.92 13.42 5.82
CA VAL A 221 -9.18 14.17 5.96
C VAL A 221 -9.98 13.52 7.07
N SER A 222 -10.53 14.34 7.95
CA SER A 222 -11.36 13.88 9.05
C SER A 222 -12.51 14.85 9.32
N PHE A 223 -13.71 14.32 9.29
CA PHE A 223 -14.94 15.01 9.73
C PHE A 223 -15.55 14.24 10.88
N SER A 224 -16.41 14.88 11.64
CA SER A 224 -17.24 14.17 12.60
C SER A 224 -18.29 13.32 11.86
N LYS A 225 -18.35 12.02 12.16
CA LYS A 225 -19.43 11.13 11.69
C LYS A 225 -20.82 11.61 12.14
N ASP A 226 -20.86 12.42 13.21
CA ASP A 226 -22.07 13.03 13.75
C ASP A 226 -22.40 14.41 13.16
N SER A 227 -21.60 14.90 12.20
CA SER A 227 -21.84 16.20 11.55
C SER A 227 -23.19 16.23 10.84
N PHE A 228 -23.75 17.46 10.73
CA PHE A 228 -25.01 17.69 10.02
C PHE A 228 -24.98 17.07 8.60
N VAL A 229 -23.90 17.30 7.86
CA VAL A 229 -23.79 16.81 6.47
C VAL A 229 -23.79 15.30 6.40
N VAL A 230 -22.97 14.62 7.22
CA VAL A 230 -22.93 13.15 7.23
C VAL A 230 -24.30 12.56 7.57
N LYS A 231 -24.98 13.10 8.60
CA LYS A 231 -26.32 12.64 8.99
C LYS A 231 -27.36 12.82 7.87
N LYS A 232 -27.33 13.96 7.17
CA LYS A 232 -28.24 14.24 6.07
C LYS A 232 -28.02 13.36 4.85
N LEU A 233 -26.74 13.14 4.50
CA LEU A 233 -26.38 12.26 3.40
C LEU A 233 -26.70 10.79 3.71
N MET A 234 -26.43 10.32 4.92
CA MET A 234 -26.83 8.98 5.38
C MET A 234 -28.35 8.79 5.32
N LYS A 235 -29.13 9.81 5.73
CA LYS A 235 -30.58 9.76 5.64
C LYS A 235 -31.03 9.63 4.19
N ALA A 236 -30.50 10.47 3.29
CA ALA A 236 -30.84 10.42 1.86
C ALA A 236 -30.51 9.06 1.24
N TYR A 237 -29.36 8.49 1.54
CA TYR A 237 -28.94 7.18 1.09
C TYR A 237 -29.90 6.07 1.55
N ARG A 238 -30.19 6.01 2.85
CA ARG A 238 -31.06 4.98 3.44
C ARG A 238 -32.51 5.04 2.92
N GLU A 239 -33.08 6.25 2.77
CA GLU A 239 -34.45 6.43 2.27
C GLU A 239 -34.62 5.92 0.85
N VAL A 240 -33.58 5.97 0.00
CA VAL A 240 -33.65 5.50 -1.39
C VAL A 240 -33.26 4.02 -1.51
N THR A 241 -32.19 3.61 -0.84
CA THR A 241 -31.66 2.25 -1.00
C THR A 241 -32.29 1.22 -0.07
N GLY A 242 -32.90 1.65 1.04
CA GLY A 242 -33.36 0.75 2.10
C GLY A 242 -32.23 0.11 2.92
N ASP A 243 -30.98 0.50 2.69
CA ASP A 243 -29.81 -0.04 3.38
C ASP A 243 -29.63 0.63 4.75
N GLU A 244 -30.15 0.00 5.80
CA GLU A 244 -30.03 0.46 7.19
C GLU A 244 -28.75 -0.03 7.88
N GLU A 245 -28.04 -0.99 7.30
CA GLU A 245 -26.86 -1.62 7.94
C GLU A 245 -25.57 -0.85 7.68
N SER A 246 -25.39 -0.33 6.46
CA SER A 246 -24.18 0.43 6.11
C SER A 246 -24.01 1.67 6.95
N GLN A 247 -22.77 1.88 7.41
CA GLN A 247 -22.38 3.02 8.24
C GLN A 247 -21.44 3.95 7.46
N PRO A 248 -21.39 5.25 7.80
CA PRO A 248 -20.36 6.12 7.27
C PRO A 248 -18.98 5.61 7.71
N TYR A 249 -17.97 5.74 6.86
CA TYR A 249 -16.68 5.12 7.10
C TYR A 249 -15.49 6.01 6.70
N VAL A 250 -14.28 5.58 7.07
CA VAL A 250 -13.02 6.18 6.66
C VAL A 250 -12.40 5.36 5.52
N SER A 251 -12.08 6.01 4.40
CA SER A 251 -11.40 5.39 3.28
C SER A 251 -9.88 5.45 3.43
N SER A 252 -9.20 4.40 3.01
CA SER A 252 -7.74 4.43 2.80
C SER A 252 -7.35 4.93 1.40
N LYS A 253 -8.30 5.01 0.47
CA LYS A 253 -8.10 5.60 -0.86
C LYS A 253 -8.31 7.12 -0.80
N GLY A 254 -7.57 7.85 -1.63
CA GLY A 254 -7.74 9.30 -1.78
C GLY A 254 -8.91 9.63 -2.70
N THR A 255 -9.71 10.63 -2.30
CA THR A 255 -10.75 11.21 -3.13
C THR A 255 -10.50 12.70 -3.38
N TYR A 256 -11.30 13.31 -4.25
CA TYR A 256 -11.26 14.76 -4.46
C TYR A 256 -11.71 15.58 -3.23
N ALA A 257 -12.29 14.95 -2.20
CA ALA A 257 -12.62 15.63 -0.94
C ALA A 257 -11.39 16.26 -0.25
N ARG A 258 -10.18 15.78 -0.56
CA ARG A 258 -8.92 16.35 -0.06
C ARG A 258 -8.61 17.77 -0.56
N VAL A 259 -9.24 18.20 -1.66
CA VAL A 259 -8.96 19.50 -2.28
C VAL A 259 -9.40 20.66 -1.40
N LEU A 260 -10.53 20.51 -0.71
CA LEU A 260 -11.07 21.53 0.21
C LEU A 260 -11.22 20.96 1.63
N SER A 261 -11.20 21.85 2.62
CA SER A 261 -11.24 21.46 4.03
C SER A 261 -12.63 21.08 4.55
N ASN A 262 -13.68 21.20 3.73
CA ASN A 262 -15.07 21.01 4.14
C ASN A 262 -15.86 20.14 3.16
N LEU A 263 -15.20 19.18 2.51
CA LEU A 263 -15.83 18.22 1.61
C LEU A 263 -15.86 16.82 2.26
N VAL A 264 -16.96 16.10 2.06
CA VAL A 264 -17.09 14.67 2.33
C VAL A 264 -17.39 13.94 1.02
N SER A 265 -16.95 12.70 0.87
CA SER A 265 -17.25 11.91 -0.34
C SER A 265 -18.56 11.14 -0.17
N PHE A 266 -19.36 11.09 -1.26
CA PHE A 266 -20.69 10.48 -1.27
C PHE A 266 -20.97 9.79 -2.61
N GLY A 267 -20.67 8.50 -2.69
CA GLY A 267 -20.79 7.72 -3.92
C GLY A 267 -19.87 8.21 -5.05
N PRO A 268 -20.09 7.80 -6.34
CA PRO A 268 -21.31 7.15 -6.87
C PRO A 268 -21.34 5.61 -6.82
N ILE A 269 -20.32 4.94 -6.34
CA ILE A 269 -20.24 3.48 -6.40
C ILE A 269 -21.14 2.88 -5.31
N LEU A 270 -22.10 2.06 -5.70
CA LEU A 270 -22.93 1.31 -4.74
C LEU A 270 -22.09 0.17 -4.12
N PRO A 271 -22.30 -0.19 -2.83
CA PRO A 271 -21.49 -1.22 -2.15
C PRO A 271 -21.45 -2.57 -2.92
N ARG A 272 -22.55 -2.94 -3.58
CA ARG A 272 -22.61 -4.16 -4.40
C ARG A 272 -21.67 -4.15 -5.62
N ASN A 273 -21.20 -2.98 -6.04
CA ASN A 273 -20.33 -2.76 -7.19
C ASN A 273 -18.89 -2.40 -6.78
N GLU A 274 -18.56 -2.48 -5.48
CA GLU A 274 -17.22 -2.22 -5.01
C GLU A 274 -16.21 -3.17 -5.69
N GLY A 275 -15.14 -2.59 -6.27
CA GLY A 275 -14.11 -3.33 -7.00
C GLY A 275 -14.38 -3.48 -8.50
N LEU A 276 -15.52 -3.00 -9.02
CA LEU A 276 -15.78 -2.87 -10.48
C LEU A 276 -15.20 -1.58 -11.04
N ASP A 277 -14.93 -0.59 -10.20
CA ASP A 277 -14.28 0.67 -10.55
C ASP A 277 -12.89 0.42 -11.14
N TYR A 278 -12.64 1.02 -12.31
CA TYR A 278 -11.42 0.85 -13.12
C TYR A 278 -11.18 -0.59 -13.63
N ALA A 279 -12.18 -1.47 -13.54
CA ALA A 279 -12.09 -2.81 -14.11
C ALA A 279 -12.23 -2.77 -15.65
N VAL A 280 -11.75 -3.83 -16.31
CA VAL A 280 -12.03 -4.02 -17.74
C VAL A 280 -13.53 -4.23 -17.89
N ASP A 281 -14.14 -3.51 -18.85
CA ASP A 281 -15.59 -3.52 -19.11
C ASP A 281 -16.43 -3.00 -17.92
N GLU A 282 -15.93 -1.98 -17.18
CA GLU A 282 -16.71 -1.27 -16.17
C GLU A 282 -18.04 -0.79 -16.76
N PHE A 283 -19.14 -1.07 -16.09
CA PHE A 283 -20.48 -0.68 -16.52
C PHE A 283 -21.36 -0.27 -15.35
N ILE A 284 -22.44 0.44 -15.65
CA ILE A 284 -23.54 0.74 -14.75
C ILE A 284 -24.86 0.34 -15.44
N THR A 285 -25.78 -0.28 -14.70
CA THR A 285 -27.12 -0.58 -15.22
C THR A 285 -27.98 0.68 -15.24
N LEU A 286 -29.04 0.67 -16.06
CA LEU A 286 -30.00 1.79 -16.11
C LEU A 286 -30.70 1.98 -14.75
N ASP A 287 -31.08 0.90 -14.08
CA ASP A 287 -31.69 0.95 -12.75
C ASP A 287 -30.77 1.57 -11.72
N GLU A 288 -29.50 1.18 -11.69
CA GLU A 288 -28.50 1.79 -10.81
C GLU A 288 -28.30 3.27 -11.11
N PHE A 289 -28.27 3.65 -12.39
CA PHE A 289 -28.20 5.06 -12.76
C PHE A 289 -29.39 5.85 -12.21
N MET A 290 -30.59 5.28 -12.28
CA MET A 290 -31.79 5.91 -11.72
C MET A 290 -31.75 5.99 -10.19
N ASP A 291 -31.25 4.95 -9.50
CA ASP A 291 -30.99 4.99 -8.05
C ASP A 291 -30.05 6.15 -7.69
N LEU A 292 -28.96 6.34 -8.46
CA LEU A 292 -28.03 7.45 -8.24
C LEU A 292 -28.71 8.80 -8.39
N VAL A 293 -29.52 8.99 -9.42
CA VAL A 293 -30.27 10.24 -9.64
C VAL A 293 -31.16 10.54 -8.43
N GLU A 294 -31.88 9.54 -7.91
CA GLU A 294 -32.77 9.69 -6.76
C GLU A 294 -31.99 9.97 -5.48
N ILE A 295 -30.88 9.25 -5.20
CA ILE A 295 -30.01 9.46 -4.04
C ILE A 295 -29.50 10.91 -4.02
N TYR A 296 -29.00 11.42 -5.16
CA TYR A 296 -28.44 12.77 -5.21
C TYR A 296 -29.52 13.86 -5.12
N ALA A 297 -30.67 13.66 -5.76
CA ALA A 297 -31.80 14.57 -5.64
C ALA A 297 -32.27 14.66 -4.17
N ARG A 298 -32.36 13.51 -3.48
CA ARG A 298 -32.72 13.46 -2.08
C ARG A 298 -31.66 14.08 -1.18
N ALA A 299 -30.37 13.85 -1.47
CA ALA A 299 -29.26 14.46 -0.74
C ALA A 299 -29.31 16.00 -0.82
N ILE A 300 -29.50 16.56 -2.02
CA ILE A 300 -29.64 18.01 -2.20
C ILE A 300 -30.83 18.55 -1.40
N TYR A 301 -31.99 17.89 -1.48
CA TYR A 301 -33.16 18.29 -0.73
C TYR A 301 -32.91 18.30 0.79
N GLU A 302 -32.30 17.24 1.33
CA GLU A 302 -32.01 17.14 2.77
C GLU A 302 -30.97 18.15 3.24
N LEU A 303 -30.01 18.51 2.41
CA LEU A 303 -28.98 19.52 2.75
C LEU A 303 -29.51 20.97 2.71
N LEU A 304 -30.55 21.24 1.91
CA LEU A 304 -31.15 22.57 1.77
C LEU A 304 -32.28 22.83 2.78
N LYS A 305 -32.77 21.80 3.44
CA LYS A 305 -33.82 21.87 4.46
C LYS A 305 -33.25 22.23 5.83
#